data_b390982742886e70918303e5e293c55d
#
_entry.id   b390982742886e70918303e5e293c55d
#
_cell.length_a   1.000
_cell.length_b   1.000
_cell.length_c   1.000
_cell.angle_alpha   90.00
_cell.angle_beta   90.00
_cell.angle_gamma   90.00
#
_symmetry.space_group_name_H-M   'P 1'
#
loop_
_entity.id
_entity.type
_entity.pdbx_description
1 polymer ?
#
loop_
_entity_poly.entity_id
_entity_poly.type
_entity_poly.pdbx_seq_one_letter_code
_entity_poly.pdbx_strand_id
1 'polypeptide(L)'
;MDCLCSRWFPTQTLMLQISLVLVLALPSPDSQTIKDPSSSCTLKRILGGSVQLRLNSSLGPNIREIEWNWDSEDDEKPQLLVSWKPNTPNPDWYDLEEKHKHRFNVTETAFLSIRNLTLEMSGLYTAKIKFHSGKSQEEVFRLCLYEPIPHPQIQIYSSSNTSGWCNVSLECGTPGNTGNLTVTWLSQGLPRELEQRGTLGPARSSRNLSLSLPLSHFNSRLTCVVSNPADEKNATLHLEDICPQRGSLQSKWLWRGILLVVLTVSLVAGVWIWMRKKMQTGRGRWVHSPASGARLSSYSPGPSHSGIR
;
A
#
# COMPACT_ATOMS: atom_id res chain seq x y z
N MET A 1 0.63 53.78 -80.23
CA MET A 1 1.42 52.60 -79.83
C MET A 1 1.06 52.33 -78.38
N ASP A 2 0.02 51.64 -78.20
CA ASP A 2 -0.70 51.51 -76.93
C ASP A 2 -0.31 50.25 -76.20
N CYS A 3 0.13 50.41 -74.96
CA CYS A 3 0.54 49.34 -74.10
C CYS A 3 -0.65 48.90 -73.26
N LEU A 4 -1.32 47.83 -73.67
CA LEU A 4 -2.36 47.17 -72.88
C LEU A 4 -1.74 46.36 -71.74
N CYS A 5 -1.76 46.92 -70.58
CA CYS A 5 -1.39 46.25 -69.35
C CYS A 5 -2.68 45.59 -68.78
N SER A 6 -2.83 44.30 -69.02
CA SER A 6 -3.99 43.54 -68.56
C SER A 6 -4.01 43.38 -67.03
N ARG A 7 -5.08 43.86 -66.46
CA ARG A 7 -5.45 43.59 -65.03
C ARG A 7 -5.82 42.12 -64.85
N TRP A 8 -4.93 41.34 -64.34
CA TRP A 8 -5.22 40.02 -63.82
C TRP A 8 -4.64 39.94 -62.41
N PHE A 9 -5.44 40.19 -61.40
CA PHE A 9 -5.23 39.70 -60.01
C PHE A 9 -6.21 40.37 -59.02
N PRO A 10 -7.49 39.92 -58.96
CA PRO A 10 -8.10 39.84 -57.64
C PRO A 10 -8.86 38.54 -57.29
N THR A 11 -8.96 37.57 -58.22
CA THR A 11 -9.79 36.40 -57.99
C THR A 11 -9.08 35.32 -57.15
N GLN A 12 -7.77 35.16 -57.27
CA GLN A 12 -7.04 34.15 -56.50
C GLN A 12 -6.88 34.55 -55.01
N THR A 13 -6.72 35.81 -54.68
CA THR A 13 -6.64 36.30 -53.29
C THR A 13 -8.02 36.17 -52.61
N LEU A 14 -9.12 36.38 -53.33
CA LEU A 14 -10.45 36.24 -52.75
C LEU A 14 -10.79 34.76 -52.48
N MET A 15 -10.39 33.83 -53.33
CA MET A 15 -10.59 32.41 -53.15
C MET A 15 -9.76 31.85 -51.98
N LEU A 16 -8.53 32.32 -51.78
CA LEU A 16 -7.69 31.97 -50.62
C LEU A 16 -8.25 32.51 -49.32
N GLN A 17 -8.80 33.72 -49.29
CA GLN A 17 -9.46 34.30 -48.14
C GLN A 17 -10.74 33.56 -47.77
N ILE A 18 -11.56 33.18 -48.77
CA ILE A 18 -12.79 32.39 -48.53
C ILE A 18 -12.44 30.99 -48.02
N SER A 19 -11.41 30.32 -48.55
CA SER A 19 -10.95 29.04 -48.07
C SER A 19 -10.42 29.10 -46.63
N LEU A 20 -9.70 30.17 -46.27
CA LEU A 20 -9.18 30.36 -44.89
C LEU A 20 -10.32 30.61 -43.89
N VAL A 21 -11.35 31.38 -44.28
CA VAL A 21 -12.51 31.66 -43.44
C VAL A 21 -13.37 30.39 -43.28
N LEU A 22 -13.48 29.55 -44.34
CA LEU A 22 -14.23 28.30 -44.22
C LEU A 22 -13.54 27.29 -43.32
N VAL A 23 -12.21 27.22 -43.28
CA VAL A 23 -11.43 26.36 -42.39
C VAL A 23 -11.55 26.81 -40.91
N LEU A 24 -11.67 28.13 -40.68
CA LEU A 24 -11.87 28.70 -39.34
C LEU A 24 -13.32 28.61 -38.82
N ALA A 25 -14.29 28.33 -39.72
CA ALA A 25 -15.72 28.15 -39.38
C ALA A 25 -16.13 26.69 -39.21
N LEU A 26 -15.21 25.72 -39.31
CA LEU A 26 -15.52 24.37 -38.91
C LEU A 26 -15.76 24.38 -37.37
N PRO A 27 -16.95 23.97 -36.89
CA PRO A 27 -17.13 23.78 -35.46
C PRO A 27 -16.03 22.81 -34.99
N SER A 28 -15.29 23.23 -34.00
CA SER A 28 -14.41 22.30 -33.26
C SER A 28 -15.24 21.06 -32.96
N PRO A 29 -14.73 19.84 -33.19
CA PRO A 29 -15.44 18.67 -32.73
C PRO A 29 -15.70 18.91 -31.25
N ASP A 30 -16.98 19.01 -30.89
CA ASP A 30 -17.42 19.03 -29.50
C ASP A 30 -16.59 17.95 -28.81
N SER A 31 -15.77 18.41 -27.89
CA SER A 31 -15.12 17.55 -26.92
C SER A 31 -16.27 16.90 -26.19
N GLN A 32 -16.79 15.78 -26.72
CA GLN A 32 -17.65 14.91 -25.98
C GLN A 32 -16.81 14.55 -24.77
N THR A 33 -17.06 15.23 -23.66
CA THR A 33 -16.68 14.77 -22.35
C THR A 33 -17.27 13.36 -22.28
N ILE A 34 -16.40 12.36 -22.47
CA ILE A 34 -16.73 10.98 -22.14
C ILE A 34 -17.10 11.08 -20.67
N LYS A 35 -18.40 11.13 -20.38
CA LYS A 35 -18.91 11.03 -19.03
C LYS A 35 -18.38 9.70 -18.52
N ASP A 36 -17.46 9.78 -17.57
CA ASP A 36 -16.99 8.60 -16.86
C ASP A 36 -18.22 7.79 -16.44
N PRO A 37 -18.43 6.57 -16.96
CA PRO A 37 -19.60 5.78 -16.63
C PRO A 37 -19.73 5.56 -15.12
N SER A 38 -18.62 5.67 -14.38
CA SER A 38 -18.59 5.61 -12.91
C SER A 38 -19.33 6.79 -12.25
N SER A 39 -19.43 7.95 -12.90
CA SER A 39 -20.09 9.15 -12.35
C SER A 39 -21.60 8.99 -12.20
N SER A 40 -22.20 8.04 -12.89
CA SER A 40 -23.65 7.74 -12.81
C SER A 40 -23.99 6.62 -11.83
N CYS A 41 -22.98 5.95 -11.25
CA CYS A 41 -23.20 4.84 -10.32
C CYS A 41 -23.70 5.33 -8.96
N THR A 42 -24.88 4.89 -8.54
CA THR A 42 -25.42 5.18 -7.20
C THR A 42 -24.83 4.24 -6.14
N LEU A 43 -24.54 3.00 -6.53
CA LEU A 43 -23.97 1.96 -5.67
C LEU A 43 -22.75 1.34 -6.33
N LYS A 44 -21.62 1.40 -5.64
CA LYS A 44 -20.36 0.80 -6.09
C LYS A 44 -19.99 -0.34 -5.15
N ARG A 45 -19.73 -1.54 -5.69
CA ARG A 45 -19.40 -2.74 -4.91
C ARG A 45 -18.33 -3.55 -5.62
N ILE A 46 -17.65 -4.38 -4.84
CA ILE A 46 -16.67 -5.34 -5.36
C ILE A 46 -17.34 -6.67 -5.71
N LEU A 47 -16.79 -7.35 -6.70
CA LEU A 47 -17.19 -8.71 -7.08
C LEU A 47 -17.06 -9.67 -5.88
N GLY A 48 -17.96 -10.65 -5.78
CA GLY A 48 -18.05 -11.58 -4.66
C GLY A 48 -18.67 -10.99 -3.39
N GLY A 49 -18.86 -9.67 -3.33
CA GLY A 49 -19.48 -8.99 -2.21
C GLY A 49 -21.01 -9.13 -2.17
N SER A 50 -21.65 -8.27 -1.40
CA SER A 50 -23.12 -8.18 -1.29
C SER A 50 -23.59 -6.74 -1.27
N VAL A 51 -24.84 -6.51 -1.63
CA VAL A 51 -25.49 -5.22 -1.59
C VAL A 51 -26.93 -5.36 -1.12
N GLN A 52 -27.43 -4.34 -0.45
CA GLN A 52 -28.83 -4.20 -0.09
C GLN A 52 -29.36 -2.90 -0.68
N LEU A 53 -30.35 -3.01 -1.55
CA LEU A 53 -31.05 -1.87 -2.15
C LEU A 53 -32.19 -1.46 -1.21
N ARG A 54 -31.98 -0.36 -0.50
CA ARG A 54 -32.91 0.13 0.50
C ARG A 54 -33.74 1.26 -0.08
N LEU A 55 -35.07 1.14 0.06
CA LEU A 55 -35.97 2.18 -0.34
C LEU A 55 -35.86 3.39 0.60
N ASN A 56 -35.85 4.57 0.01
CA ASN A 56 -35.86 5.84 0.75
C ASN A 56 -37.24 6.16 1.29
N SER A 57 -38.31 5.65 0.63
CA SER A 57 -39.67 5.84 1.01
C SER A 57 -40.01 4.99 2.25
N SER A 58 -40.62 5.59 3.26
CA SER A 58 -41.16 4.83 4.39
C SER A 58 -42.29 3.91 3.91
N LEU A 59 -42.20 2.63 4.28
CA LEU A 59 -43.21 1.63 3.97
C LEU A 59 -44.48 1.97 4.80
N GLY A 60 -45.38 2.76 4.20
CA GLY A 60 -46.67 3.10 4.82
C GLY A 60 -47.74 2.04 4.55
N PRO A 61 -48.83 2.03 5.31
CA PRO A 61 -49.93 1.06 5.18
C PRO A 61 -50.65 1.13 3.84
N ASN A 62 -50.40 2.15 3.04
CA ASN A 62 -51.07 2.38 1.74
C ASN A 62 -50.37 1.66 0.58
N ILE A 63 -49.26 0.96 0.82
CA ILE A 63 -48.55 0.22 -0.21
C ILE A 63 -49.32 -1.06 -0.52
N ARG A 64 -49.64 -1.24 -1.81
CA ARG A 64 -50.28 -2.44 -2.33
C ARG A 64 -49.24 -3.51 -2.73
N GLU A 65 -48.15 -3.10 -3.37
CA GLU A 65 -47.19 -3.97 -4.00
C GLU A 65 -45.89 -3.21 -4.30
N ILE A 66 -44.74 -3.88 -4.22
CA ILE A 66 -43.45 -3.38 -4.67
C ILE A 66 -42.85 -4.39 -5.66
N GLU A 67 -42.61 -3.91 -6.87
CA GLU A 67 -41.96 -4.71 -7.93
C GLU A 67 -40.52 -4.26 -8.10
N TRP A 68 -39.61 -5.21 -8.08
CA TRP A 68 -38.21 -4.99 -8.42
C TRP A 68 -37.93 -5.45 -9.84
N ASN A 69 -37.44 -4.53 -10.64
CA ASN A 69 -37.04 -4.77 -12.02
C ASN A 69 -35.52 -4.60 -12.12
N TRP A 70 -34.88 -5.36 -12.96
CA TRP A 70 -33.48 -5.28 -13.28
C TRP A 70 -33.29 -5.11 -14.78
N ASP A 71 -32.52 -4.10 -15.15
CA ASP A 71 -32.13 -3.78 -16.52
C ASP A 71 -30.61 -4.00 -16.60
N SER A 72 -30.22 -5.14 -17.16
CA SER A 72 -28.85 -5.50 -17.45
C SER A 72 -28.33 -4.66 -18.60
N GLU A 73 -27.04 -4.37 -18.61
CA GLU A 73 -26.41 -3.68 -19.75
C GLU A 73 -26.42 -4.53 -21.04
N ASP A 74 -26.61 -5.85 -20.91
CA ASP A 74 -26.60 -6.82 -22.01
C ASP A 74 -28.00 -7.19 -22.54
N ASP A 75 -29.08 -6.85 -21.82
CA ASP A 75 -30.43 -7.22 -22.18
C ASP A 75 -31.20 -6.05 -22.84
N GLU A 76 -32.00 -6.36 -23.89
CA GLU A 76 -32.80 -5.35 -24.57
C GLU A 76 -34.00 -4.80 -23.73
N LYS A 77 -34.39 -5.49 -22.70
CA LYS A 77 -35.58 -5.12 -21.88
C LYS A 77 -35.38 -5.39 -20.40
N PRO A 78 -35.89 -4.50 -19.52
CA PRO A 78 -35.88 -4.74 -18.09
C PRO A 78 -36.62 -6.03 -17.74
N GLN A 79 -36.04 -6.83 -16.88
CA GLN A 79 -36.59 -8.07 -16.35
C GLN A 79 -37.24 -7.82 -14.99
N LEU A 80 -38.49 -8.27 -14.79
CA LEU A 80 -39.13 -8.30 -13.49
C LEU A 80 -38.50 -9.41 -12.65
N LEU A 81 -37.88 -9.07 -11.52
CA LEU A 81 -37.23 -10.03 -10.62
C LEU A 81 -38.23 -10.63 -9.61
N VAL A 82 -38.94 -9.74 -8.91
CA VAL A 82 -39.75 -10.14 -7.77
C VAL A 82 -40.85 -9.11 -7.52
N SER A 83 -42.03 -9.59 -7.10
CA SER A 83 -43.11 -8.80 -6.53
C SER A 83 -43.26 -9.12 -5.06
N TRP A 84 -43.22 -8.08 -4.22
CA TRP A 84 -43.47 -8.16 -2.78
C TRP A 84 -44.79 -7.46 -2.43
N LYS A 85 -45.58 -8.12 -1.58
CA LYS A 85 -46.84 -7.58 -1.09
C LYS A 85 -46.86 -7.57 0.44
N PRO A 86 -47.34 -6.49 1.10
CA PRO A 86 -47.52 -6.51 2.53
C PRO A 86 -48.42 -7.68 2.96
N ASN A 87 -48.15 -8.25 4.12
CA ASN A 87 -48.92 -9.36 4.70
C ASN A 87 -48.89 -10.67 3.92
N THR A 88 -48.04 -10.84 2.91
CA THR A 88 -47.78 -12.15 2.27
C THR A 88 -46.50 -12.71 2.82
N PRO A 89 -46.47 -14.00 3.20
CA PRO A 89 -45.27 -14.62 3.81
C PRO A 89 -44.11 -14.79 2.82
N ASN A 90 -44.41 -14.94 1.53
CA ASN A 90 -43.42 -15.15 0.51
C ASN A 90 -43.59 -14.16 -0.66
N PRO A 91 -42.50 -13.57 -1.16
CA PRO A 91 -42.52 -12.78 -2.37
C PRO A 91 -42.70 -13.67 -3.61
N ASP A 92 -43.34 -13.13 -4.65
CA ASP A 92 -43.50 -13.81 -5.95
C ASP A 92 -42.26 -13.56 -6.82
N TRP A 93 -41.47 -14.60 -7.05
CA TRP A 93 -40.28 -14.55 -7.92
C TRP A 93 -40.65 -14.88 -9.36
N TYR A 94 -40.09 -14.11 -10.31
CA TYR A 94 -40.29 -14.29 -11.74
C TYR A 94 -39.01 -14.86 -12.38
N ASP A 95 -39.09 -15.32 -13.61
CA ASP A 95 -38.11 -16.05 -14.42
C ASP A 95 -36.64 -15.67 -14.25
N LEU A 96 -36.10 -15.87 -13.05
CA LEU A 96 -34.68 -15.81 -12.79
C LEU A 96 -34.03 -17.12 -13.21
N GLU A 97 -32.96 -17.05 -13.99
CA GLU A 97 -32.13 -18.19 -14.22
C GLU A 97 -31.71 -18.85 -12.89
N GLU A 98 -31.76 -20.17 -12.82
CA GLU A 98 -31.43 -20.94 -11.60
C GLU A 98 -30.10 -20.51 -10.95
N LYS A 99 -29.10 -20.11 -11.78
CA LYS A 99 -27.79 -19.64 -11.30
C LYS A 99 -27.87 -18.37 -10.46
N HIS A 100 -28.91 -17.55 -10.63
CA HIS A 100 -29.09 -16.28 -9.93
C HIS A 100 -30.08 -16.35 -8.76
N LYS A 101 -31.04 -17.27 -8.83
CA LYS A 101 -32.19 -17.37 -7.92
C LYS A 101 -31.77 -17.37 -6.42
N HIS A 102 -30.74 -18.11 -6.04
CA HIS A 102 -30.26 -18.19 -4.66
C HIS A 102 -29.44 -16.98 -4.20
N ARG A 103 -29.10 -16.05 -5.09
CA ARG A 103 -28.32 -14.85 -4.78
C ARG A 103 -29.19 -13.66 -4.40
N PHE A 104 -30.44 -13.66 -4.85
CA PHE A 104 -31.43 -12.63 -4.54
C PHE A 104 -32.28 -13.00 -3.34
N ASN A 105 -32.59 -12.04 -2.53
CA ASN A 105 -33.53 -12.17 -1.41
C ASN A 105 -34.23 -10.85 -1.16
N VAL A 106 -35.50 -10.90 -0.79
CA VAL A 106 -36.28 -9.74 -0.36
C VAL A 106 -36.51 -9.82 1.14
N THR A 107 -36.15 -8.76 1.85
CA THR A 107 -36.37 -8.64 3.29
C THR A 107 -37.84 -8.34 3.60
N GLU A 108 -38.26 -8.52 4.85
CA GLU A 108 -39.60 -8.16 5.33
C GLU A 108 -39.92 -6.68 5.09
N THR A 109 -38.90 -5.85 4.98
CA THR A 109 -38.99 -4.41 4.65
C THR A 109 -38.94 -4.14 3.15
N ALA A 110 -39.22 -5.13 2.30
CA ALA A 110 -39.18 -5.06 0.84
C ALA A 110 -37.83 -4.62 0.22
N PHE A 111 -36.72 -4.64 0.98
CA PHE A 111 -35.41 -4.32 0.43
C PHE A 111 -34.86 -5.51 -0.37
N LEU A 112 -34.34 -5.23 -1.56
CA LEU A 112 -33.69 -6.25 -2.37
C LEU A 112 -32.24 -6.45 -1.90
N SER A 113 -31.90 -7.66 -1.48
CA SER A 113 -30.56 -8.07 -1.09
C SER A 113 -29.96 -8.98 -2.17
N ILE A 114 -28.75 -8.66 -2.61
CA ILE A 114 -28.02 -9.41 -3.63
C ILE A 114 -26.68 -9.87 -3.01
N ARG A 115 -26.37 -11.18 -3.14
CA ARG A 115 -25.15 -11.79 -2.57
C ARG A 115 -24.29 -12.39 -3.67
N ASN A 116 -23.01 -12.53 -3.37
CA ASN A 116 -22.03 -13.09 -4.28
C ASN A 116 -22.10 -12.46 -5.67
N LEU A 117 -21.88 -11.13 -5.69
CA LEU A 117 -22.01 -10.28 -6.86
C LEU A 117 -21.07 -10.71 -7.98
N THR A 118 -21.59 -10.86 -9.19
CA THR A 118 -20.85 -11.17 -10.43
C THR A 118 -21.03 -10.02 -11.43
N LEU A 119 -20.11 -9.88 -12.37
CA LEU A 119 -20.08 -8.74 -13.29
C LEU A 119 -21.39 -8.53 -14.03
N GLU A 120 -22.02 -9.63 -14.47
CA GLU A 120 -23.31 -9.65 -15.12
C GLU A 120 -24.47 -9.07 -14.30
N MET A 121 -24.31 -8.93 -12.97
CA MET A 121 -25.31 -8.30 -12.09
C MET A 121 -25.17 -6.78 -12.01
N SER A 122 -24.23 -6.18 -12.74
CA SER A 122 -24.20 -4.74 -12.96
C SER A 122 -25.47 -4.31 -13.71
N GLY A 123 -25.90 -3.08 -13.48
CA GLY A 123 -27.06 -2.57 -14.21
C GLY A 123 -27.96 -1.67 -13.36
N LEU A 124 -29.15 -1.44 -13.88
CA LEU A 124 -30.14 -0.56 -13.28
C LEU A 124 -31.20 -1.41 -12.58
N TYR A 125 -31.37 -1.17 -11.30
CA TYR A 125 -32.40 -1.79 -10.49
C TYR A 125 -33.47 -0.74 -10.20
N THR A 126 -34.75 -1.05 -10.50
CA THR A 126 -35.88 -0.13 -10.29
C THR A 126 -36.90 -0.78 -9.36
N ALA A 127 -37.15 -0.14 -8.25
CA ALA A 127 -38.25 -0.50 -7.37
C ALA A 127 -39.48 0.31 -7.77
N LYS A 128 -40.56 -0.34 -8.24
CA LYS A 128 -41.83 0.27 -8.54
C LYS A 128 -42.82 0.05 -7.39
N ILE A 129 -43.07 1.09 -6.62
CA ILE A 129 -43.92 1.08 -5.44
C ILE A 129 -45.33 1.45 -5.89
N LYS A 130 -46.29 0.52 -5.77
CA LYS A 130 -47.68 0.68 -6.16
C LYS A 130 -48.57 0.88 -4.92
N PHE A 131 -49.38 1.92 -4.92
CA PHE A 131 -50.26 2.27 -3.81
C PHE A 131 -51.70 1.81 -4.08
N HIS A 132 -52.49 1.61 -3.00
CA HIS A 132 -53.91 1.31 -3.10
C HIS A 132 -54.69 2.43 -3.79
N SER A 133 -54.19 3.65 -3.78
CA SER A 133 -54.79 4.81 -4.49
C SER A 133 -54.66 4.74 -6.02
N GLY A 134 -53.98 3.72 -6.56
CA GLY A 134 -53.68 3.61 -7.99
C GLY A 134 -52.45 4.38 -8.45
N LYS A 135 -51.83 5.19 -7.57
CA LYS A 135 -50.57 5.88 -7.86
C LYS A 135 -49.39 4.89 -7.80
N SER A 136 -48.31 5.23 -8.49
CA SER A 136 -47.02 4.52 -8.38
C SER A 136 -45.90 5.52 -8.23
N GLN A 137 -44.81 5.07 -7.56
CA GLN A 137 -43.54 5.78 -7.40
C GLN A 137 -42.42 4.83 -7.80
N GLU A 138 -41.37 5.35 -8.37
CA GLU A 138 -40.19 4.58 -8.74
C GLU A 138 -38.94 5.09 -8.02
N GLU A 139 -38.12 4.16 -7.53
CA GLU A 139 -36.81 4.44 -6.99
C GLU A 139 -35.78 3.63 -7.79
N VAL A 140 -34.74 4.31 -8.25
CA VAL A 140 -33.77 3.76 -9.19
C VAL A 140 -32.40 3.68 -8.56
N PHE A 141 -31.75 2.52 -8.71
CA PHE A 141 -30.42 2.23 -8.21
C PHE A 141 -29.54 1.73 -9.34
N ARG A 142 -28.46 2.44 -9.65
CA ARG A 142 -27.46 1.93 -10.58
C ARG A 142 -26.34 1.24 -9.80
N LEU A 143 -26.24 -0.08 -9.95
CA LEU A 143 -25.21 -0.91 -9.35
C LEU A 143 -24.04 -1.07 -10.34
N CYS A 144 -22.87 -0.60 -9.93
CA CYS A 144 -21.63 -0.79 -10.66
C CYS A 144 -20.69 -1.70 -9.86
N LEU A 145 -20.15 -2.71 -10.54
CA LEU A 145 -19.32 -3.72 -9.94
C LEU A 145 -17.87 -3.59 -10.42
N TYR A 146 -16.95 -3.78 -9.49
CA TYR A 146 -15.52 -3.62 -9.71
C TYR A 146 -14.76 -4.83 -9.19
N GLU A 147 -13.67 -5.15 -9.85
CA GLU A 147 -12.76 -6.17 -9.33
C GLU A 147 -12.13 -5.73 -8.00
N PRO A 148 -11.97 -6.64 -7.03
CA PRO A 148 -11.24 -6.35 -5.81
C PRO A 148 -9.78 -6.05 -6.13
N ILE A 149 -9.20 -5.07 -5.45
CA ILE A 149 -7.80 -4.68 -5.64
C ILE A 149 -6.91 -5.71 -4.92
N PRO A 150 -5.94 -6.34 -5.61
CA PRO A 150 -4.91 -7.12 -4.96
C PRO A 150 -4.06 -6.24 -4.04
N HIS A 151 -3.41 -6.81 -3.02
CA HIS A 151 -2.54 -6.05 -2.14
C HIS A 151 -1.41 -5.39 -2.94
N PRO A 152 -1.24 -4.07 -2.86
CA PRO A 152 -0.19 -3.37 -3.55
C PRO A 152 1.18 -3.72 -2.95
N GLN A 153 2.22 -3.62 -3.80
CA GLN A 153 3.61 -3.83 -3.41
C GLN A 153 4.43 -2.60 -3.82
N ILE A 154 5.30 -2.18 -2.92
CA ILE A 154 6.25 -1.11 -3.20
C ILE A 154 7.58 -1.75 -3.58
N GLN A 155 8.04 -1.48 -4.81
CA GLN A 155 9.34 -1.92 -5.31
C GLN A 155 10.35 -0.77 -5.23
N ILE A 156 11.55 -1.06 -4.76
CA ILE A 156 12.64 -0.10 -4.68
C ILE A 156 13.55 -0.32 -5.89
N TYR A 157 13.55 0.64 -6.83
CA TYR A 157 14.41 0.58 -8.01
C TYR A 157 15.83 1.03 -7.74
N SER A 158 15.97 2.08 -6.95
CA SER A 158 17.28 2.60 -6.57
C SER A 158 17.20 3.29 -5.22
N SER A 159 18.27 3.10 -4.43
CA SER A 159 18.51 3.88 -3.23
C SER A 159 19.97 4.26 -3.17
N SER A 160 20.29 5.53 -2.93
CA SER A 160 21.65 6.02 -2.80
C SER A 160 21.74 7.07 -1.70
N ASN A 161 22.78 6.92 -0.84
CA ASN A 161 23.05 7.86 0.23
C ASN A 161 24.22 8.76 -0.18
N THR A 162 23.96 10.04 -0.32
CA THR A 162 24.96 11.04 -0.67
C THR A 162 24.91 12.24 0.27
N SER A 163 26.03 12.55 0.94
CA SER A 163 26.20 13.82 1.70
C SER A 163 25.05 14.21 2.61
N GLY A 164 24.48 13.26 3.36
CA GLY A 164 23.38 13.55 4.30
C GLY A 164 21.97 13.47 3.67
N TRP A 165 21.88 13.05 2.41
CA TRP A 165 20.62 12.82 1.68
C TRP A 165 20.47 11.37 1.23
N CYS A 166 19.25 10.88 1.24
CA CYS A 166 18.88 9.62 0.64
C CYS A 166 18.01 9.87 -0.58
N ASN A 167 18.49 9.46 -1.75
CA ASN A 167 17.75 9.49 -2.99
C ASN A 167 17.12 8.12 -3.23
N VAL A 168 15.81 8.08 -3.36
CA VAL A 168 15.05 6.84 -3.58
C VAL A 168 14.18 6.96 -4.80
N SER A 169 14.08 5.86 -5.55
CA SER A 169 13.12 5.70 -6.64
C SER A 169 12.29 4.47 -6.36
N LEU A 170 10.99 4.66 -6.26
CA LEU A 170 10.00 3.67 -5.85
C LEU A 170 8.97 3.48 -6.94
N GLU A 171 8.44 2.27 -7.05
CA GLU A 171 7.25 1.97 -7.84
C GLU A 171 6.21 1.28 -6.97
N CYS A 172 4.96 1.71 -7.09
CA CYS A 172 3.81 1.05 -6.48
C CYS A 172 2.99 0.35 -7.54
N GLY A 173 2.78 -0.93 -7.38
CA GLY A 173 2.00 -1.75 -8.29
C GLY A 173 1.19 -2.82 -7.59
N THR A 174 0.21 -3.35 -8.31
CA THR A 174 -0.60 -4.49 -7.89
C THR A 174 -0.31 -5.66 -8.82
N PRO A 175 0.03 -6.84 -8.30
CA PRO A 175 0.28 -8.02 -9.14
C PRO A 175 -0.97 -8.38 -9.98
N GLY A 176 -0.77 -8.59 -11.27
CA GLY A 176 -1.78 -9.15 -12.16
C GLY A 176 -2.99 -8.26 -12.50
N ASN A 177 -3.07 -7.02 -12.01
CA ASN A 177 -4.17 -6.12 -12.34
C ASN A 177 -3.77 -5.09 -13.39
N THR A 178 -4.51 -5.09 -14.51
CA THR A 178 -4.35 -4.13 -15.62
C THR A 178 -5.46 -3.08 -15.68
N GLY A 179 -6.40 -3.09 -14.72
CA GLY A 179 -7.55 -2.18 -14.69
C GLY A 179 -7.17 -0.71 -14.41
N ASN A 180 -8.13 0.19 -14.60
CA ASN A 180 -8.00 1.62 -14.26
C ASN A 180 -7.92 1.80 -12.75
N LEU A 181 -6.70 1.71 -12.21
CA LEU A 181 -6.42 1.98 -10.80
C LEU A 181 -5.82 3.37 -10.63
N THR A 182 -6.26 4.06 -9.60
CA THR A 182 -5.65 5.31 -9.16
C THR A 182 -4.60 4.98 -8.09
N VAL A 183 -3.38 5.50 -8.27
CA VAL A 183 -2.29 5.34 -7.31
C VAL A 183 -1.95 6.69 -6.73
N THR A 184 -1.96 6.79 -5.40
CA THR A 184 -1.57 8.00 -4.67
C THR A 184 -0.52 7.66 -3.61
N TRP A 185 0.38 8.62 -3.37
CA TRP A 185 1.40 8.48 -2.35
C TRP A 185 1.11 9.43 -1.19
N LEU A 186 1.13 8.87 0.01
CA LEU A 186 1.00 9.60 1.26
C LEU A 186 2.32 9.54 2.00
N SER A 187 2.71 10.66 2.62
CA SER A 187 3.87 10.72 3.50
C SER A 187 3.45 11.04 4.92
N GLN A 188 4.12 10.43 5.87
CA GLN A 188 3.95 10.74 7.29
C GLN A 188 5.32 10.95 7.93
N GLY A 189 5.46 12.09 8.63
CA GLY A 189 6.70 12.44 9.32
C GLY A 189 7.73 13.16 8.44
N LEU A 190 7.39 13.50 7.20
CA LEU A 190 8.21 14.39 6.36
C LEU A 190 7.98 15.86 6.72
N PRO A 191 9.01 16.72 6.58
CA PRO A 191 8.86 18.17 6.74
C PRO A 191 7.85 18.73 5.72
N ARG A 192 7.00 19.66 6.15
CA ARG A 192 6.00 20.31 5.29
C ARG A 192 6.59 20.94 4.03
N GLU A 193 7.83 21.36 4.07
CA GLU A 193 8.55 21.94 2.93
C GLU A 193 8.77 20.92 1.79
N LEU A 194 8.94 19.64 2.13
CA LEU A 194 9.04 18.56 1.15
C LEU A 194 7.67 18.14 0.63
N GLU A 195 6.63 18.24 1.44
CA GLU A 195 5.24 18.03 1.02
C GLU A 195 4.78 19.15 0.06
N GLN A 196 5.19 20.40 0.28
CA GLN A 196 4.81 21.55 -0.55
C GLN A 196 5.53 21.62 -1.90
N ARG A 197 6.67 20.96 -2.08
CA ARG A 197 7.41 20.93 -3.35
C ARG A 197 6.77 20.06 -4.45
N GLY A 198 5.53 19.62 -4.27
CA GLY A 198 4.71 19.03 -5.34
C GLY A 198 5.08 17.63 -5.78
N THR A 199 5.96 16.95 -5.04
CA THR A 199 6.32 15.55 -5.30
C THR A 199 5.36 14.54 -4.63
N LEU A 200 4.63 14.96 -3.60
CA LEU A 200 3.70 14.14 -2.81
C LEU A 200 2.27 14.70 -2.76
N GLY A 201 1.97 15.73 -3.56
CA GLY A 201 0.62 16.31 -3.59
C GLY A 201 -0.43 15.34 -4.16
N PRO A 202 -1.71 15.45 -3.77
CA PRO A 202 -2.80 14.54 -4.16
C PRO A 202 -3.13 14.52 -5.64
N ALA A 203 -2.37 15.18 -6.50
CA ALA A 203 -2.76 15.52 -7.86
C ALA A 203 -2.15 14.65 -8.96
N ARG A 204 -1.34 13.64 -8.70
CA ARG A 204 -0.85 12.76 -9.77
C ARG A 204 -0.90 11.29 -9.37
N SER A 205 -1.82 10.60 -10.00
CA SER A 205 -1.84 9.17 -10.17
C SER A 205 -0.54 8.70 -10.84
N SER A 206 0.54 8.61 -10.08
CA SER A 206 1.84 8.14 -10.56
C SER A 206 2.25 6.90 -9.78
N ARG A 207 2.43 5.80 -10.51
CA ARG A 207 2.98 4.57 -9.92
C ARG A 207 4.41 4.79 -9.43
N ASN A 208 5.16 5.67 -10.09
CA ASN A 208 6.56 5.93 -9.80
C ASN A 208 6.72 7.17 -8.94
N LEU A 209 7.54 7.07 -7.90
CA LEU A 209 7.88 8.13 -6.98
C LEU A 209 9.40 8.23 -6.85
N SER A 210 9.96 9.40 -7.12
CA SER A 210 11.38 9.69 -6.89
C SER A 210 11.52 10.82 -5.90
N LEU A 211 12.27 10.60 -4.82
CA LEU A 211 12.43 11.51 -3.69
C LEU A 211 13.89 11.66 -3.30
N SER A 212 14.26 12.87 -2.87
CA SER A 212 15.50 13.16 -2.14
C SER A 212 15.13 13.56 -0.71
N LEU A 213 15.52 12.75 0.25
CA LEU A 213 15.13 12.87 1.65
C LEU A 213 16.35 13.15 2.52
N PRO A 214 16.30 14.13 3.45
CA PRO A 214 17.39 14.34 4.40
C PRO A 214 17.45 13.17 5.39
N LEU A 215 18.66 12.67 5.64
CA LEU A 215 18.91 11.55 6.57
C LEU A 215 18.58 11.85 8.03
N SER A 216 18.15 13.08 8.37
CA SER A 216 17.69 13.45 9.72
C SER A 216 16.25 13.00 10.03
N HIS A 217 15.48 12.57 9.05
CA HIS A 217 14.06 12.21 9.20
C HIS A 217 13.76 10.73 8.96
N PHE A 218 14.48 9.85 9.67
CA PHE A 218 14.37 8.38 9.48
C PHE A 218 13.03 7.77 9.88
N ASN A 219 12.30 8.37 10.80
CA ASN A 219 11.02 7.83 11.26
C ASN A 219 9.86 8.11 10.31
N SER A 220 10.17 8.59 9.10
CA SER A 220 9.15 8.88 8.09
C SER A 220 8.69 7.60 7.41
N ARG A 221 7.42 7.60 7.04
CA ARG A 221 6.76 6.50 6.31
C ARG A 221 6.21 7.00 5.00
N LEU A 222 6.34 6.17 3.99
CA LEU A 222 5.70 6.38 2.69
C LEU A 222 4.63 5.30 2.52
N THR A 223 3.41 5.73 2.25
CA THR A 223 2.29 4.81 2.00
C THR A 223 1.81 5.00 0.57
N CYS A 224 1.84 3.94 -0.20
CA CYS A 224 1.18 3.87 -1.48
C CYS A 224 -0.26 3.44 -1.26
N VAL A 225 -1.20 4.19 -1.79
CA VAL A 225 -2.63 3.89 -1.79
C VAL A 225 -3.06 3.63 -3.22
N VAL A 226 -3.62 2.46 -3.45
CA VAL A 226 -4.19 2.05 -4.73
C VAL A 226 -5.69 1.94 -4.56
N SER A 227 -6.45 2.63 -5.40
CA SER A 227 -7.90 2.69 -5.29
C SER A 227 -8.59 2.52 -6.65
N ASN A 228 -9.76 1.93 -6.61
CA ASN A 228 -10.78 1.98 -7.65
C ASN A 228 -12.06 2.60 -7.04
N PRO A 229 -13.14 2.80 -7.80
CA PRO A 229 -14.35 3.40 -7.26
C PRO A 229 -15.05 2.64 -6.10
N ALA A 230 -14.70 1.36 -5.85
CA ALA A 230 -15.37 0.51 -4.86
C ALA A 230 -14.44 -0.06 -3.79
N ASP A 231 -13.11 -0.03 -3.99
CA ASP A 231 -12.13 -0.64 -3.08
C ASP A 231 -10.87 0.25 -2.96
N GLU A 232 -10.20 0.14 -1.82
CA GLU A 232 -8.94 0.81 -1.56
C GLU A 232 -8.01 -0.12 -0.78
N LYS A 233 -6.76 -0.20 -1.22
CA LYS A 233 -5.69 -0.96 -0.56
C LYS A 233 -4.44 -0.12 -0.44
N ASN A 234 -3.67 -0.37 0.60
CA ASN A 234 -2.42 0.35 0.82
C ASN A 234 -1.24 -0.57 1.14
N ALA A 235 -0.05 -0.06 0.86
CA ALA A 235 1.22 -0.63 1.30
C ALA A 235 2.08 0.49 1.90
N THR A 236 2.74 0.22 3.01
CA THR A 236 3.56 1.20 3.73
C THR A 236 5.00 0.73 3.78
N LEU A 237 5.92 1.66 3.53
CA LEU A 237 7.35 1.47 3.57
C LEU A 237 7.98 2.45 4.56
N HIS A 238 8.86 1.94 5.44
CA HIS A 238 9.61 2.76 6.38
C HIS A 238 10.92 3.19 5.72
N LEU A 239 11.25 4.48 5.83
CA LEU A 239 12.45 5.03 5.20
C LEU A 239 13.74 4.54 5.85
N GLU A 240 13.70 4.13 7.10
CA GLU A 240 14.83 3.51 7.81
C GLU A 240 15.28 2.20 7.16
N ASP A 241 14.36 1.46 6.54
CA ASP A 241 14.66 0.20 5.86
C ASP A 241 15.39 0.42 4.53
N ILE A 242 15.16 1.55 3.88
CA ILE A 242 15.71 1.87 2.56
C ILE A 242 17.02 2.64 2.65
N CYS A 243 17.11 3.55 3.64
CA CYS A 243 18.20 4.49 3.80
C CYS A 243 19.00 4.21 5.09
N PRO A 244 19.65 3.04 5.24
CA PRO A 244 20.34 2.72 6.47
C PRO A 244 21.45 3.73 6.74
N GLN A 245 21.48 4.27 7.97
CA GLN A 245 22.61 5.09 8.41
C GLN A 245 23.87 4.24 8.45
N ARG A 246 24.82 4.53 7.60
CA ARG A 246 26.15 3.88 7.55
C ARG A 246 26.94 3.96 8.87
N GLY A 247 26.52 4.73 9.86
CA GLY A 247 27.24 5.02 11.09
C GLY A 247 26.94 4.11 12.29
N SER A 248 25.80 3.44 12.33
CA SER A 248 25.36 2.73 13.55
C SER A 248 26.01 1.36 13.76
N LEU A 249 26.29 0.63 12.68
CA LEU A 249 26.91 -0.70 12.77
C LEU A 249 28.43 -0.63 13.05
N GLN A 250 29.14 0.31 12.43
CA GLN A 250 30.58 0.44 12.58
C GLN A 250 30.97 0.89 14.00
N SER A 251 30.18 1.75 14.65
CA SER A 251 30.41 2.16 16.04
C SER A 251 30.28 1.00 17.02
N LYS A 252 29.29 0.13 16.89
CA LYS A 252 29.09 -1.02 17.79
C LYS A 252 30.22 -2.03 17.73
N TRP A 253 30.77 -2.26 16.54
CA TRP A 253 31.90 -3.17 16.36
C TRP A 253 33.21 -2.57 16.90
N LEU A 254 33.43 -1.26 16.71
CA LEU A 254 34.59 -0.55 17.25
C LEU A 254 34.62 -0.59 18.78
N TRP A 255 33.50 -0.30 19.45
CA TRP A 255 33.40 -0.37 20.91
C TRP A 255 33.62 -1.79 21.44
N ARG A 256 33.09 -2.81 20.78
CA ARG A 256 33.36 -4.22 21.14
C ARG A 256 34.82 -4.58 20.94
N GLY A 257 35.45 -4.14 19.87
CA GLY A 257 36.87 -4.33 19.62
C GLY A 257 37.73 -3.67 20.70
N ILE A 258 37.47 -2.41 21.05
CA ILE A 258 38.17 -1.67 22.10
C ILE A 258 38.01 -2.38 23.47
N LEU A 259 36.83 -2.84 23.80
CA LEU A 259 36.54 -3.54 25.04
C LEU A 259 37.30 -4.85 25.18
N LEU A 260 37.40 -5.62 24.09
CA LEU A 260 38.21 -6.85 24.04
C LEU A 260 39.69 -6.56 24.19
N VAL A 261 40.22 -5.53 23.53
CA VAL A 261 41.63 -5.14 23.69
C VAL A 261 41.93 -4.70 25.14
N VAL A 262 41.08 -3.91 25.75
CA VAL A 262 41.24 -3.50 27.15
C VAL A 262 41.25 -4.69 28.12
N LEU A 263 40.33 -5.63 27.94
CA LEU A 263 40.26 -6.86 28.73
C LEU A 263 41.52 -7.72 28.59
N THR A 264 42.01 -7.93 27.36
CA THR A 264 43.25 -8.72 27.14
C THR A 264 44.46 -8.07 27.73
N VAL A 265 44.64 -6.75 27.59
CA VAL A 265 45.73 -6.00 28.19
C VAL A 265 45.67 -6.08 29.71
N SER A 266 44.48 -5.93 30.32
CA SER A 266 44.28 -6.04 31.78
C SER A 266 44.61 -7.42 32.30
N LEU A 267 44.28 -8.50 31.59
CA LEU A 267 44.61 -9.88 31.94
C LEU A 267 46.12 -10.12 31.86
N VAL A 268 46.78 -9.67 30.80
CA VAL A 268 48.22 -9.81 30.64
C VAL A 268 48.98 -9.05 31.74
N ALA A 269 48.55 -7.82 32.01
CA ALA A 269 49.11 -7.01 33.09
C ALA A 269 48.93 -7.68 34.49
N GLY A 270 47.76 -8.23 34.75
CA GLY A 270 47.46 -8.97 35.97
C GLY A 270 48.32 -10.18 36.14
N VAL A 271 48.50 -11.02 35.10
CA VAL A 271 49.38 -12.18 35.11
C VAL A 271 50.84 -11.77 35.31
N TRP A 272 51.28 -10.69 34.67
CA TRP A 272 52.63 -10.20 34.81
C TRP A 272 52.93 -9.68 36.25
N ILE A 273 52.01 -8.93 36.85
CA ILE A 273 52.13 -8.49 38.24
C ILE A 273 52.16 -9.69 39.20
N TRP A 274 51.28 -10.71 38.95
CA TRP A 274 51.24 -11.91 39.77
C TRP A 274 52.55 -12.69 39.67
N MET A 275 53.13 -12.87 38.48
CA MET A 275 54.42 -13.50 38.29
C MET A 275 55.55 -12.74 38.96
N ARG A 276 55.59 -11.39 38.86
CA ARG A 276 56.59 -10.58 39.57
C ARG A 276 56.49 -10.74 41.11
N LYS A 277 55.26 -10.73 41.66
CA LYS A 277 55.10 -10.98 43.11
C LYS A 277 55.59 -12.36 43.50
N LYS A 278 55.30 -13.40 42.70
CA LYS A 278 55.76 -14.77 42.95
C LYS A 278 57.28 -14.89 42.95
N MET A 279 57.97 -14.21 42.01
CA MET A 279 59.45 -14.18 41.97
C MET A 279 60.05 -13.41 43.14
N GLN A 280 59.45 -12.38 43.66
CA GLN A 280 59.90 -11.63 44.86
C GLN A 280 59.76 -12.47 46.13
N THR A 281 58.65 -13.21 46.30
CA THR A 281 58.47 -14.12 47.46
C THR A 281 59.40 -15.31 47.43
N GLY A 282 59.89 -15.74 46.23
CA GLY A 282 60.93 -16.81 46.12
C GLY A 282 62.34 -16.37 46.47
N ARG A 283 62.67 -15.07 46.42
CA ARG A 283 64.02 -14.52 46.72
C ARG A 283 64.23 -14.22 48.22
N GLY A 284 63.22 -14.25 49.05
CA GLY A 284 63.28 -13.95 50.47
C GLY A 284 63.64 -15.14 51.36
N ARG A 285 63.93 -16.33 50.84
CA ARG A 285 64.17 -17.54 51.65
C ARG A 285 65.63 -17.98 51.72
N TRP A 286 66.61 -17.17 51.34
CA TRP A 286 68.05 -17.51 51.39
C TRP A 286 68.85 -16.44 52.09
N VAL A 287 68.56 -16.03 53.32
CA VAL A 287 69.54 -15.35 54.21
C VAL A 287 69.18 -15.65 55.67
N HIS A 288 70.15 -16.22 56.38
CA HIS A 288 70.41 -16.40 57.78
C HIS A 288 70.29 -17.84 58.31
N SER A 289 71.44 -18.49 58.28
CA SER A 289 71.82 -19.42 59.31
C SER A 289 73.14 -18.92 59.92
N PRO A 290 73.25 -18.64 61.18
CA PRO A 290 74.52 -18.28 61.84
C PRO A 290 75.33 -19.55 62.19
N ALA A 291 76.59 -19.46 61.90
CA ALA A 291 77.61 -20.40 62.35
C ALA A 291 77.74 -20.37 63.88
N SER A 292 77.84 -21.50 64.52
CA SER A 292 78.58 -21.75 65.76
C SER A 292 78.84 -23.25 65.89
N GLY A 293 80.00 -23.70 65.73
CA GLY A 293 80.97 -23.98 66.77
C GLY A 293 81.02 -25.47 67.18
N ALA A 294 82.08 -26.18 66.78
CA ALA A 294 82.94 -27.13 67.50
C ALA A 294 82.28 -28.34 68.23
N ARG A 295 82.55 -29.55 67.86
CA ARG A 295 83.67 -30.45 68.39
C ARG A 295 83.52 -31.87 67.83
N LEU A 296 84.68 -32.43 67.56
CA LEU A 296 85.06 -33.80 67.40
C LEU A 296 84.33 -34.81 68.30
N SER A 297 83.95 -35.96 67.75
CA SER A 297 84.45 -37.27 68.22
C SER A 297 83.92 -38.40 67.28
N SER A 298 84.93 -39.15 66.78
CA SER A 298 84.98 -40.51 66.33
C SER A 298 83.89 -41.45 66.81
N TYR A 299 83.38 -42.28 65.99
CA TYR A 299 83.56 -43.74 66.00
C TYR A 299 82.72 -44.40 64.91
N SER A 300 83.33 -45.28 64.18
CA SER A 300 82.79 -46.28 63.22
C SER A 300 82.39 -47.54 63.95
N PRO A 301 81.96 -48.66 63.39
CA PRO A 301 81.19 -48.91 62.16
C PRO A 301 80.02 -49.89 62.32
N GLY A 302 79.30 -50.07 61.20
CA GLY A 302 78.72 -51.28 60.72
C GLY A 302 77.57 -51.97 61.41
N PRO A 303 77.03 -53.02 60.82
CA PRO A 303 76.29 -53.02 59.51
C PRO A 303 74.94 -53.74 59.66
N SER A 304 74.22 -53.79 58.50
CA SER A 304 73.39 -54.90 58.03
C SER A 304 71.87 -55.02 58.41
N HIS A 305 71.25 -55.41 57.41
CA HIS A 305 70.05 -56.26 57.24
C HIS A 305 68.69 -55.60 57.06
N SER A 306 68.30 -55.65 55.84
CA SER A 306 67.32 -56.57 55.23
C SER A 306 65.85 -56.45 55.63
N GLY A 307 65.01 -56.36 54.61
CA GLY A 307 63.81 -57.14 54.62
C GLY A 307 62.53 -56.37 54.26
N ILE A 308 62.20 -56.45 53.02
CA ILE A 308 60.98 -57.13 52.49
C ILE A 308 59.64 -56.77 53.24
N ARG A 309 58.82 -56.06 52.54
CA ARG A 309 57.61 -56.40 51.81
C ARG A 309 56.91 -55.14 51.33
#